data_85ffe58c942d7e2b3ec43a3c0334bc2a
#
_entry.id   85ffe58c942d7e2b3ec43a3c0334bc2a
#
_cell.length_a   1.000
_cell.length_b   1.000
_cell.length_c   1.000
_cell.angle_alpha   90.00
_cell.angle_beta   90.00
_cell.angle_gamma   90.00
#
_symmetry.space_group_name_H-M   'P 1'
#
loop_
_entity.id
_entity.type
_entity.pdbx_description
1 polymer ?
#
loop_
_entity_poly.entity_id
_entity_poly.type
_entity_poly.pdbx_seq_one_letter_code
_entity_poly.pdbx_strand_id
1 'polypeptide(L)'
;MNTMLKTKKVYVVGNQVHYANFITKRELVDDINDADIVIFTGGEDVHPSLYNCKPHPTTYANLQRDLAEKKEFEKIRPDQLAVGICRGSQYLCIMNGGILIQNVENHAIRITHSITEISTDKMYEITSTHHQMQYPFIIPDKYWTCLFYSTGRRSGIYEGDNVTSPPYEPEIVLYDRPNLPKCLAIQGHPEYMRPKSPIVIRINEIIDKLIADEN
;
A
#
# COMPACT_ATOMS: atom_id res chain seq x y z
N MET A 1 1.80 31.86 4.64
CA MET A 1 2.95 31.33 5.40
C MET A 1 3.52 30.13 4.65
N ASN A 2 4.74 30.23 4.15
CA ASN A 2 5.40 29.12 3.44
C ASN A 2 5.94 28.18 4.53
N THR A 3 5.13 27.22 4.95
CA THR A 3 5.61 26.15 5.85
C THR A 3 6.67 25.37 5.08
N MET A 4 7.94 25.56 5.43
CA MET A 4 9.00 24.71 4.87
C MET A 4 8.66 23.27 5.25
N LEU A 5 8.33 22.45 4.23
CA LEU A 5 8.08 21.03 4.42
C LEU A 5 9.30 20.38 5.10
N LYS A 6 9.09 19.77 6.25
CA LYS A 6 10.11 19.03 7.02
C LYS A 6 10.69 17.91 6.16
N THR A 7 11.98 17.65 6.27
CA THR A 7 12.61 16.46 5.68
C THR A 7 12.08 15.21 6.42
N LYS A 8 11.55 14.23 5.67
CA LYS A 8 10.99 13.00 6.21
C LYS A 8 12.09 11.95 6.34
N LYS A 9 12.23 11.36 7.49
CA LYS A 9 13.13 10.21 7.70
C LYS A 9 12.43 8.94 7.26
N VAL A 10 13.06 8.20 6.34
CA VAL A 10 12.45 7.03 5.68
C VAL A 10 13.30 5.79 5.91
N TYR A 11 12.72 4.78 6.52
CA TYR A 11 13.26 3.43 6.62
C TYR A 11 12.60 2.53 5.57
N VAL A 12 13.39 1.75 4.82
CA VAL A 12 12.88 0.82 3.80
C VAL A 12 13.18 -0.61 4.23
N VAL A 13 12.14 -1.38 4.49
CA VAL A 13 12.26 -2.79 4.89
C VAL A 13 12.93 -3.58 3.75
N GLY A 14 13.96 -4.37 4.09
CA GLY A 14 14.71 -5.15 3.10
C GLY A 14 15.71 -4.34 2.25
N ASN A 15 16.02 -3.09 2.62
CA ASN A 15 17.06 -2.24 2.03
C ASN A 15 16.90 -1.92 0.53
N GLN A 16 15.71 -2.08 -0.05
CA GLN A 16 15.43 -1.71 -1.44
C GLN A 16 15.10 -0.21 -1.54
N VAL A 17 16.08 0.63 -1.25
CA VAL A 17 15.92 2.10 -1.05
C VAL A 17 15.28 2.85 -2.21
N HIS A 18 15.32 2.30 -3.43
CA HIS A 18 14.67 2.91 -4.60
C HIS A 18 13.15 3.05 -4.44
N TYR A 19 12.51 2.21 -3.61
CA TYR A 19 11.09 2.36 -3.29
C TYR A 19 10.75 3.68 -2.59
N ALA A 20 11.72 4.36 -1.99
CA ALA A 20 11.52 5.70 -1.42
C ALA A 20 11.61 6.85 -2.46
N ASN A 21 11.92 6.58 -3.74
CA ASN A 21 12.20 7.62 -4.72
C ASN A 21 11.04 8.58 -5.01
N PHE A 22 9.81 8.17 -4.77
CA PHE A 22 8.63 9.03 -4.92
C PHE A 22 8.41 9.99 -3.74
N ILE A 23 9.02 9.74 -2.57
CA ILE A 23 8.90 10.61 -1.39
C ILE A 23 9.72 11.88 -1.61
N THR A 24 9.07 13.04 -1.55
CA THR A 24 9.74 14.34 -1.65
C THR A 24 10.38 14.74 -0.32
N LYS A 25 11.57 15.38 -0.38
CA LYS A 25 12.32 15.82 0.82
C LYS A 25 12.50 14.69 1.84
N ARG A 26 13.12 13.60 1.39
CA ARG A 26 13.43 12.44 2.23
C ARG A 26 14.89 12.40 2.66
N GLU A 27 15.13 11.78 3.78
CA GLU A 27 16.41 11.29 4.28
C GLU A 27 16.25 9.81 4.60
N LEU A 28 17.14 8.96 4.08
CA LEU A 28 17.12 7.53 4.39
C LEU A 28 17.78 7.32 5.75
N VAL A 29 17.20 6.45 6.56
CA VAL A 29 17.73 6.04 7.88
C VAL A 29 17.88 4.52 7.92
N ASP A 30 18.85 4.05 8.71
CA ASP A 30 19.16 2.62 8.84
C ASP A 30 18.48 1.98 10.08
N ASP A 31 17.93 2.78 10.99
CA ASP A 31 17.16 2.31 12.13
C ASP A 31 15.67 2.71 11.98
N ILE A 32 14.80 1.71 12.09
CA ILE A 32 13.34 1.90 12.04
C ILE A 32 12.84 2.87 13.13
N ASN A 33 13.53 2.92 14.27
CA ASN A 33 13.16 3.82 15.37
C ASN A 33 13.39 5.29 15.05
N ASP A 34 14.27 5.61 14.10
CA ASP A 34 14.56 6.98 13.67
C ASP A 34 13.62 7.47 12.56
N ALA A 35 12.81 6.57 11.98
CA ALA A 35 11.98 6.88 10.83
C ALA A 35 10.69 7.65 11.19
N ASP A 36 10.26 8.56 10.31
CA ASP A 36 8.90 9.10 10.25
C ASP A 36 8.02 8.17 9.38
N ILE A 37 8.63 7.51 8.38
CA ILE A 37 7.96 6.63 7.40
C ILE A 37 8.70 5.30 7.33
N VAL A 38 7.94 4.19 7.38
CA VAL A 38 8.45 2.82 7.16
C VAL A 38 7.83 2.26 5.88
N ILE A 39 8.66 1.92 4.87
CA ILE A 39 8.18 1.41 3.57
C ILE A 39 8.30 -0.10 3.50
N PHE A 40 7.19 -0.78 3.18
CA PHE A 40 7.12 -2.18 2.76
C PHE A 40 7.10 -2.26 1.24
N THR A 41 8.00 -3.05 0.66
CA THR A 41 8.28 -3.05 -0.77
C THR A 41 7.44 -4.05 -1.56
N GLY A 42 7.45 -3.91 -2.88
CA GLY A 42 6.89 -4.89 -3.81
C GLY A 42 7.67 -6.22 -3.83
N GLY A 43 7.25 -7.14 -4.67
CA GLY A 43 7.90 -8.44 -4.87
C GLY A 43 6.91 -9.58 -5.03
N GLU A 44 7.33 -10.80 -4.63
CA GLU A 44 6.51 -12.01 -4.63
C GLU A 44 5.29 -11.89 -3.71
N ASP A 45 4.27 -12.73 -3.94
CA ASP A 45 3.01 -12.67 -3.21
C ASP A 45 3.16 -12.86 -1.70
N VAL A 46 2.17 -12.39 -0.92
CA VAL A 46 2.10 -12.66 0.52
C VAL A 46 1.54 -14.05 0.74
N HIS A 47 2.18 -14.82 1.63
CA HIS A 47 1.82 -16.21 1.89
C HIS A 47 0.41 -16.33 2.52
N PRO A 48 -0.50 -17.13 1.95
CA PRO A 48 -1.90 -17.20 2.38
C PRO A 48 -2.11 -17.64 3.83
N SER A 49 -1.14 -18.30 4.46
CA SER A 49 -1.23 -18.66 5.88
C SER A 49 -1.27 -17.42 6.80
N LEU A 50 -0.79 -16.25 6.36
CA LEU A 50 -0.85 -15.04 7.18
C LEU A 50 -2.28 -14.49 7.33
N TYR A 51 -3.16 -14.85 6.42
CA TYR A 51 -4.57 -14.42 6.43
C TYR A 51 -5.57 -15.60 6.40
N ASN A 52 -5.08 -16.80 6.84
CA ASN A 52 -5.88 -18.02 7.01
C ASN A 52 -6.65 -18.45 5.75
N CYS A 53 -6.09 -18.25 4.58
CA CYS A 53 -6.65 -18.65 3.30
C CYS A 53 -5.85 -19.80 2.68
N LYS A 54 -6.52 -20.57 1.80
CA LYS A 54 -5.85 -21.58 0.96
C LYS A 54 -5.11 -20.87 -0.16
N PRO A 55 -3.92 -21.36 -0.56
CA PRO A 55 -3.20 -20.78 -1.69
C PRO A 55 -3.94 -21.04 -3.01
N HIS A 56 -4.07 -20.00 -3.82
CA HIS A 56 -4.50 -20.11 -5.21
C HIS A 56 -3.34 -20.69 -6.06
N PRO A 57 -3.61 -21.44 -7.15
CA PRO A 57 -2.55 -22.00 -8.01
C PRO A 57 -1.58 -20.98 -8.59
N THR A 58 -1.97 -19.71 -8.73
CA THR A 58 -1.12 -18.63 -9.22
C THR A 58 -0.26 -17.96 -8.13
N THR A 59 -0.47 -18.34 -6.86
CA THR A 59 0.24 -17.72 -5.73
C THR A 59 1.68 -18.21 -5.65
N TYR A 60 2.63 -17.29 -5.69
CA TYR A 60 4.05 -17.54 -5.48
C TYR A 60 4.57 -16.68 -4.33
N ALA A 61 4.75 -17.27 -3.16
CA ALA A 61 5.00 -16.56 -1.91
C ALA A 61 6.25 -17.05 -1.17
N ASN A 62 6.83 -16.17 -0.35
CA ASN A 62 7.98 -16.46 0.51
C ASN A 62 7.61 -16.22 1.98
N LEU A 63 7.21 -17.27 2.69
CA LEU A 63 6.79 -17.19 4.08
C LEU A 63 7.90 -16.66 5.01
N GLN A 64 9.17 -16.96 4.73
CA GLN A 64 10.27 -16.47 5.58
C GLN A 64 10.40 -14.95 5.50
N ARG A 65 10.24 -14.38 4.30
CA ARG A 65 10.18 -12.93 4.09
C ARG A 65 9.00 -12.32 4.85
N ASP A 66 7.82 -12.92 4.71
CA ASP A 66 6.61 -12.42 5.37
C ASP A 66 6.74 -12.38 6.88
N LEU A 67 7.32 -13.44 7.47
CA LEU A 67 7.57 -13.52 8.92
C LEU A 67 8.65 -12.53 9.39
N ALA A 68 9.66 -12.26 8.56
CA ALA A 68 10.66 -11.23 8.85
C ALA A 68 10.04 -9.83 8.82
N GLU A 69 9.24 -9.53 7.79
CA GLU A 69 8.52 -8.26 7.67
C GLU A 69 7.49 -8.06 8.79
N LYS A 70 6.88 -9.15 9.29
CA LYS A 70 5.98 -9.08 10.45
C LYS A 70 6.70 -8.58 11.69
N LYS A 71 7.94 -9.05 11.94
CA LYS A 71 8.76 -8.54 13.03
C LYS A 71 9.11 -7.06 12.87
N GLU A 72 9.32 -6.60 11.64
CA GLU A 72 9.55 -5.17 11.38
C GLU A 72 8.26 -4.36 11.60
N PHE A 73 7.10 -4.86 11.14
CA PHE A 73 5.82 -4.20 11.36
C PHE A 73 5.49 -4.05 12.86
N GLU A 74 5.79 -5.06 13.67
CA GLU A 74 5.57 -5.05 15.13
C GLU A 74 6.45 -4.03 15.88
N LYS A 75 7.52 -3.52 15.25
CA LYS A 75 8.39 -2.47 15.83
C LYS A 75 7.88 -1.06 15.52
N ILE A 76 6.98 -0.89 14.55
CA ILE A 76 6.52 0.44 14.13
C ILE A 76 5.69 1.06 15.24
N ARG A 77 6.06 2.27 15.63
CA ARG A 77 5.32 3.03 16.65
C ARG A 77 4.04 3.64 16.05
N PRO A 78 3.01 3.92 16.90
CA PRO A 78 1.76 4.55 16.42
C PRO A 78 1.95 5.93 15.76
N ASP A 79 3.02 6.67 16.11
CA ASP A 79 3.36 7.97 15.55
C ASP A 79 4.13 7.92 14.22
N GLN A 80 4.44 6.72 13.72
CA GLN A 80 5.08 6.50 12.43
C GLN A 80 4.04 6.10 11.37
N LEU A 81 4.29 6.47 10.12
CA LEU A 81 3.45 6.07 8.99
C LEU A 81 4.05 4.83 8.31
N ALA A 82 3.29 3.73 8.23
CA ALA A 82 3.63 2.60 7.38
C ALA A 82 3.13 2.85 5.95
N VAL A 83 3.99 2.69 4.94
CA VAL A 83 3.63 2.82 3.52
C VAL A 83 3.91 1.50 2.81
N GLY A 84 2.92 0.91 2.18
CA GLY A 84 3.04 -0.33 1.41
C GLY A 84 2.93 -0.07 -0.09
N ILE A 85 3.86 -0.63 -0.89
CA ILE A 85 3.89 -0.52 -2.34
C ILE A 85 3.65 -1.89 -2.97
N CYS A 86 2.65 -2.02 -3.87
CA CYS A 86 2.29 -3.23 -4.58
C CYS A 86 2.08 -4.42 -3.61
N ARG A 87 2.96 -5.42 -3.58
CA ARG A 87 2.93 -6.48 -2.56
C ARG A 87 2.90 -5.92 -1.14
N GLY A 88 3.65 -4.84 -0.85
CA GLY A 88 3.65 -4.18 0.45
C GLY A 88 2.27 -3.63 0.84
N SER A 89 1.46 -3.16 -0.12
CA SER A 89 0.09 -2.73 0.14
C SER A 89 -0.82 -3.89 0.55
N GLN A 90 -0.65 -5.02 -0.11
CA GLN A 90 -1.36 -6.27 0.20
C GLN A 90 -0.96 -6.79 1.59
N TYR A 91 0.33 -6.71 1.90
CA TYR A 91 0.85 -7.06 3.22
C TYR A 91 0.25 -6.18 4.33
N LEU A 92 0.19 -4.86 4.14
CA LEU A 92 -0.44 -3.96 5.11
C LEU A 92 -1.95 -4.21 5.26
N CYS A 93 -2.65 -4.58 4.18
CA CYS A 93 -4.05 -5.02 4.25
C CYS A 93 -4.21 -6.20 5.23
N ILE A 94 -3.34 -7.21 5.12
CA ILE A 94 -3.34 -8.40 5.97
C ILE A 94 -3.01 -8.03 7.42
N MET A 95 -2.00 -7.19 7.66
CA MET A 95 -1.63 -6.75 9.03
C MET A 95 -2.76 -5.98 9.70
N ASN A 96 -3.68 -5.40 8.93
CA ASN A 96 -4.88 -4.73 9.40
C ASN A 96 -6.11 -5.65 9.49
N GLY A 97 -5.98 -6.95 9.21
CA GLY A 97 -7.04 -7.95 9.35
C GLY A 97 -7.86 -8.17 8.09
N GLY A 98 -7.42 -7.65 6.94
CA GLY A 98 -7.98 -7.97 5.63
C GLY A 98 -7.45 -9.29 5.06
N ILE A 99 -7.92 -9.64 3.88
CA ILE A 99 -7.46 -10.77 3.07
C ILE A 99 -7.09 -10.28 1.68
N LEU A 100 -6.70 -11.21 0.77
CA LEU A 100 -6.39 -10.88 -0.61
C LEU A 100 -7.31 -11.59 -1.59
N ILE A 101 -7.63 -10.89 -2.68
CA ILE A 101 -7.98 -11.54 -3.93
C ILE A 101 -6.66 -12.04 -4.50
N GLN A 102 -6.53 -13.37 -4.68
CA GLN A 102 -5.27 -14.00 -5.04
C GLN A 102 -5.05 -14.08 -6.55
N ASN A 103 -6.08 -13.81 -7.35
CA ASN A 103 -5.97 -13.69 -8.79
C ASN A 103 -7.01 -12.71 -9.35
N VAL A 104 -6.52 -11.70 -10.06
CA VAL A 104 -7.29 -10.73 -10.85
C VAL A 104 -6.69 -10.61 -12.24
N GLU A 105 -7.52 -10.27 -13.22
CA GLU A 105 -7.09 -9.99 -14.59
C GLU A 105 -6.88 -8.49 -14.83
N ASN A 106 -6.17 -8.16 -15.92
CA ASN A 106 -6.03 -6.80 -16.46
C ASN A 106 -5.39 -5.77 -15.53
N HIS A 107 -4.68 -6.22 -14.47
CA HIS A 107 -3.88 -5.40 -13.58
C HIS A 107 -2.36 -5.62 -13.74
N ALA A 108 -1.91 -6.78 -14.24
CA ALA A 108 -0.50 -7.07 -14.53
C ALA A 108 -0.10 -6.60 -15.94
N ILE A 109 -0.41 -5.35 -16.29
CA ILE A 109 -0.30 -4.83 -17.67
C ILE A 109 1.04 -4.14 -17.98
N ARG A 110 1.87 -3.89 -16.97
CA ARG A 110 3.19 -3.23 -17.07
C ARG A 110 3.17 -1.83 -17.70
N ILE A 111 2.00 -1.19 -17.69
CA ILE A 111 1.77 0.20 -18.11
C ILE A 111 0.95 0.89 -17.02
N THR A 112 0.52 2.11 -17.26
CA THR A 112 -0.40 2.82 -16.35
C THR A 112 -1.86 2.48 -16.62
N HIS A 113 -2.69 2.66 -15.61
CA HIS A 113 -4.14 2.75 -15.75
C HIS A 113 -4.69 3.90 -14.92
N SER A 114 -5.92 4.29 -15.24
CA SER A 114 -6.60 5.38 -14.55
C SER A 114 -7.18 4.91 -13.22
N ILE A 115 -6.96 5.71 -12.19
CA ILE A 115 -7.57 5.57 -10.86
C ILE A 115 -8.34 6.85 -10.50
N THR A 116 -9.42 6.72 -9.76
CA THR A 116 -10.27 7.84 -9.34
C THR A 116 -10.14 8.08 -7.84
N GLU A 117 -9.88 9.32 -7.45
CA GLU A 117 -9.88 9.75 -6.05
C GLU A 117 -11.32 9.92 -5.56
N ILE A 118 -11.71 9.22 -4.50
CA ILE A 118 -13.11 9.20 -4.00
C ILE A 118 -13.57 10.58 -3.53
N SER A 119 -12.69 11.35 -2.87
CA SER A 119 -13.07 12.63 -2.26
C SER A 119 -13.29 13.77 -3.27
N THR A 120 -12.76 13.65 -4.49
CA THR A 120 -12.73 14.75 -5.48
C THR A 120 -13.25 14.35 -6.86
N ASP A 121 -13.49 13.06 -7.12
CA ASP A 121 -13.79 12.45 -8.42
C ASP A 121 -12.69 12.71 -9.49
N LYS A 122 -11.50 13.13 -9.06
CA LYS A 122 -10.39 13.41 -9.95
C LYS A 122 -9.69 12.14 -10.37
N MET A 123 -9.37 12.03 -11.64
CA MET A 123 -8.64 10.89 -12.21
C MET A 123 -7.14 11.14 -12.26
N TYR A 124 -6.38 10.06 -12.05
CA TYR A 124 -4.92 10.02 -12.10
C TYR A 124 -4.47 8.73 -12.80
N GLU A 125 -3.25 8.75 -13.33
CA GLU A 125 -2.60 7.56 -13.89
C GLU A 125 -1.60 6.99 -12.89
N ILE A 126 -1.63 5.67 -12.67
CA ILE A 126 -0.65 4.94 -11.86
C ILE A 126 -0.22 3.66 -12.58
N THR A 127 0.99 3.18 -12.31
CA THR A 127 1.50 1.89 -12.86
C THR A 127 0.73 0.71 -12.28
N SER A 128 0.60 -0.36 -13.07
CA SER A 128 -0.10 -1.57 -12.69
C SER A 128 0.67 -2.82 -13.11
N THR A 129 1.15 -3.59 -12.12
CA THR A 129 1.97 -4.79 -12.36
C THR A 129 1.59 -5.97 -11.45
N HIS A 130 0.42 -5.91 -10.82
CA HIS A 130 -0.03 -6.89 -9.84
C HIS A 130 -1.11 -7.83 -10.40
N HIS A 131 -1.11 -9.09 -9.95
CA HIS A 131 -2.17 -10.07 -10.21
C HIS A 131 -2.94 -10.45 -8.94
N GLN A 132 -2.52 -9.95 -7.79
CA GLN A 132 -3.25 -10.03 -6.52
C GLN A 132 -3.71 -8.63 -6.09
N MET A 133 -4.75 -8.56 -5.28
CA MET A 133 -5.34 -7.29 -4.85
C MET A 133 -5.73 -7.34 -3.37
N GLN A 134 -5.52 -6.24 -2.66
CA GLN A 134 -6.01 -6.09 -1.29
C GLN A 134 -7.55 -6.18 -1.25
N TYR A 135 -8.07 -6.88 -0.24
CA TYR A 135 -9.51 -7.05 -0.01
C TYR A 135 -9.86 -6.61 1.42
N PRO A 136 -10.06 -5.30 1.64
CA PRO A 136 -10.35 -4.75 2.97
C PRO A 136 -11.80 -4.93 3.42
N PHE A 137 -12.70 -5.39 2.56
CA PHE A 137 -14.17 -5.39 2.76
C PHE A 137 -14.65 -6.31 3.89
N ILE A 138 -13.76 -7.09 4.50
CA ILE A 138 -14.07 -7.88 5.72
C ILE A 138 -13.65 -7.14 7.00
N ILE A 139 -12.90 -6.02 6.88
CA ILE A 139 -12.52 -5.18 8.00
C ILE A 139 -13.67 -4.23 8.31
N PRO A 140 -14.01 -3.96 9.60
CA PRO A 140 -15.00 -2.95 9.93
C PRO A 140 -14.69 -1.58 9.29
N ASP A 141 -15.69 -0.96 8.65
CA ASP A 141 -15.53 0.27 7.83
C ASP A 141 -14.86 1.43 8.56
N LYS A 142 -15.02 1.52 9.87
CA LYS A 142 -14.38 2.56 10.69
C LYS A 142 -12.84 2.47 10.78
N TYR A 143 -12.24 1.36 10.31
CA TYR A 143 -10.79 1.11 10.42
C TYR A 143 -10.04 1.21 9.08
N TRP A 144 -10.74 1.53 8.01
CA TRP A 144 -10.11 1.74 6.71
C TRP A 144 -10.91 2.71 5.85
N THR A 145 -10.23 3.35 4.92
CA THR A 145 -10.82 4.27 3.95
C THR A 145 -10.18 4.02 2.58
N CYS A 146 -10.98 3.71 1.57
CA CYS A 146 -10.51 3.71 0.20
C CYS A 146 -10.32 5.16 -0.24
N LEU A 147 -9.11 5.53 -0.58
CA LEU A 147 -8.79 6.87 -1.09
C LEU A 147 -8.91 6.92 -2.62
N PHE A 148 -8.46 5.84 -3.30
CA PHE A 148 -8.52 5.72 -4.76
C PHE A 148 -8.93 4.31 -5.14
N TYR A 149 -9.73 4.22 -6.20
CA TYR A 149 -10.12 2.96 -6.83
C TYR A 149 -9.83 2.99 -8.34
N SER A 150 -9.70 1.83 -8.98
CA SER A 150 -9.52 1.73 -10.42
C SER A 150 -10.70 2.35 -11.16
N THR A 151 -10.44 3.27 -12.08
CA THR A 151 -11.51 3.92 -12.87
C THR A 151 -12.17 2.89 -13.77
N GLY A 152 -13.39 2.49 -13.41
CA GLY A 152 -14.09 1.35 -14.00
C GLY A 152 -13.53 0.01 -13.54
N ARG A 153 -14.35 -1.02 -13.68
CA ARG A 153 -13.98 -2.40 -13.35
C ARG A 153 -13.06 -2.96 -14.43
N ARG A 154 -11.88 -3.41 -14.05
CA ARG A 154 -10.86 -3.93 -14.96
C ARG A 154 -10.86 -5.45 -15.02
N SER A 155 -11.04 -6.11 -13.86
CA SER A 155 -11.04 -7.56 -13.80
C SER A 155 -12.42 -8.15 -14.07
N GLY A 156 -12.46 -9.23 -14.86
CA GLY A 156 -13.63 -10.07 -15.04
C GLY A 156 -13.75 -11.17 -13.99
N ILE A 157 -12.63 -11.48 -13.30
CA ILE A 157 -12.55 -12.55 -12.28
C ILE A 157 -11.94 -12.00 -10.99
N TYR A 158 -12.39 -12.57 -9.87
CA TYR A 158 -11.86 -12.29 -8.53
C TYR A 158 -11.77 -13.61 -7.77
N GLU A 159 -10.58 -14.24 -7.82
CA GLU A 159 -10.37 -15.57 -7.26
C GLU A 159 -9.55 -15.51 -5.98
N GLY A 160 -9.92 -16.34 -5.04
CA GLY A 160 -9.28 -16.48 -3.74
C GLY A 160 -10.24 -17.10 -2.74
N ASP A 161 -9.70 -17.52 -1.61
CA ASP A 161 -10.50 -18.09 -0.54
C ASP A 161 -11.23 -16.97 0.24
N ASN A 162 -12.53 -17.16 0.46
CA ASN A 162 -13.39 -16.20 1.19
C ASN A 162 -13.54 -14.80 0.54
N VAL A 163 -13.32 -14.66 -0.75
CA VAL A 163 -13.56 -13.42 -1.48
C VAL A 163 -14.80 -13.51 -2.36
N THR A 164 -15.41 -12.36 -2.61
CA THR A 164 -16.45 -12.18 -3.63
C THR A 164 -16.05 -11.03 -4.54
N SER A 165 -16.77 -10.84 -5.64
CA SER A 165 -16.56 -9.67 -6.51
C SER A 165 -16.70 -8.39 -5.67
N PRO A 166 -15.64 -7.55 -5.59
CA PRO A 166 -15.67 -6.35 -4.77
C PRO A 166 -16.61 -5.28 -5.40
N PRO A 167 -17.16 -4.34 -4.63
CA PRO A 167 -17.95 -3.25 -5.18
C PRO A 167 -17.13 -2.34 -6.11
N TYR A 168 -15.85 -2.19 -5.84
CA TYR A 168 -14.84 -1.50 -6.65
C TYR A 168 -13.46 -2.12 -6.38
N GLU A 169 -12.48 -1.86 -7.24
CA GLU A 169 -11.11 -2.34 -7.15
C GLU A 169 -10.24 -1.31 -6.40
N PRO A 170 -9.90 -1.53 -5.10
CA PRO A 170 -9.17 -0.56 -4.31
C PRO A 170 -7.71 -0.45 -4.75
N GLU A 171 -7.23 0.77 -4.99
CA GLU A 171 -5.88 1.06 -5.44
C GLU A 171 -5.02 1.74 -4.37
N ILE A 172 -5.58 2.71 -3.63
CA ILE A 172 -4.91 3.32 -2.49
C ILE A 172 -5.89 3.30 -1.31
N VAL A 173 -5.46 2.67 -0.23
CA VAL A 173 -6.25 2.50 1.00
C VAL A 173 -5.47 3.02 2.20
N LEU A 174 -6.14 3.77 3.05
CA LEU A 174 -5.66 4.15 4.37
C LEU A 174 -6.28 3.20 5.40
N TYR A 175 -5.45 2.52 6.18
CA TYR A 175 -5.85 1.78 7.37
C TYR A 175 -5.51 2.61 8.61
N ASP A 176 -6.48 2.74 9.52
CA ASP A 176 -6.35 3.46 10.78
C ASP A 176 -7.03 2.66 11.89
N ARG A 177 -6.26 1.81 12.54
CA ARG A 177 -6.75 0.92 13.62
C ARG A 177 -6.13 1.30 14.95
N PRO A 178 -6.89 1.27 16.04
CA PRO A 178 -6.35 1.48 17.38
C PRO A 178 -5.16 0.56 17.68
N ASN A 179 -4.12 1.12 18.26
CA ASN A 179 -2.88 0.44 18.65
C ASN A 179 -2.02 -0.11 17.49
N LEU A 180 -2.32 0.26 16.25
CA LEU A 180 -1.45 0.01 15.09
C LEU A 180 -1.01 1.34 14.49
N PRO A 181 0.12 1.37 13.78
CA PRO A 181 0.49 2.55 12.98
C PRO A 181 -0.56 2.80 11.89
N LYS A 182 -0.76 4.05 11.50
CA LYS A 182 -1.50 4.33 10.25
C LYS A 182 -0.77 3.71 9.08
N CYS A 183 -1.52 3.09 8.16
CA CYS A 183 -0.96 2.39 7.02
C CYS A 183 -1.53 2.94 5.71
N LEU A 184 -0.68 3.52 4.87
CA LEU A 184 -1.04 3.94 3.50
C LEU A 184 -0.61 2.84 2.53
N ALA A 185 -1.59 2.10 2.02
CA ALA A 185 -1.41 0.96 1.12
C ALA A 185 -1.62 1.39 -0.33
N ILE A 186 -0.58 1.37 -1.16
CA ILE A 186 -0.57 1.82 -2.56
C ILE A 186 -0.34 0.59 -3.45
N GLN A 187 -1.34 0.17 -4.21
CA GLN A 187 -1.26 -1.03 -5.04
C GLN A 187 -0.34 -0.86 -6.26
N GLY A 188 -0.29 0.33 -6.85
CA GLY A 188 0.64 0.66 -7.93
C GLY A 188 2.05 0.99 -7.44
N HIS A 189 2.93 1.38 -8.38
CA HIS A 189 4.35 1.68 -8.15
C HIS A 189 4.65 3.17 -8.39
N PRO A 190 4.45 4.06 -7.40
CA PRO A 190 4.74 5.49 -7.54
C PRO A 190 6.23 5.77 -7.76
N GLU A 191 7.14 4.88 -7.32
CA GLU A 191 8.59 5.00 -7.51
C GLU A 191 9.04 4.84 -8.97
N TYR A 192 8.20 4.24 -9.83
CA TYR A 192 8.43 4.15 -11.29
C TYR A 192 7.80 5.31 -12.06
N MET A 193 6.99 6.13 -11.38
CA MET A 193 6.39 7.31 -11.99
C MET A 193 7.38 8.48 -12.01
N ARG A 194 7.15 9.45 -12.90
CA ARG A 194 7.94 10.70 -12.87
C ARG A 194 7.67 11.44 -11.55
N PRO A 195 8.70 11.99 -10.88
CA PRO A 195 8.54 12.66 -9.58
C PRO A 195 7.53 13.82 -9.56
N LYS A 196 7.28 14.43 -10.74
CA LYS A 196 6.32 15.52 -10.91
C LYS A 196 4.98 15.07 -11.52
N SER A 197 4.73 13.76 -11.63
CA SER A 197 3.43 13.28 -12.09
C SER A 197 2.34 13.65 -11.08
N PRO A 198 1.11 13.94 -11.54
CA PRO A 198 0.01 14.37 -10.66
C PRO A 198 -0.26 13.40 -9.50
N ILE A 199 -0.16 12.08 -9.75
CA ILE A 199 -0.39 11.08 -8.72
C ILE A 199 0.72 11.08 -7.65
N VAL A 200 2.00 11.24 -8.04
CA VAL A 200 3.11 11.31 -7.08
C VAL A 200 3.00 12.56 -6.22
N ILE A 201 2.63 13.71 -6.80
CA ILE A 201 2.36 14.93 -6.04
C ILE A 201 1.24 14.67 -5.04
N ARG A 202 0.12 14.08 -5.49
CA ARG A 202 -1.04 13.83 -4.64
C ARG A 202 -0.74 12.85 -3.50
N ILE A 203 0.00 11.77 -3.76
CA ILE A 203 0.45 10.84 -2.72
C ILE A 203 1.31 11.56 -1.67
N ASN A 204 2.23 12.44 -2.08
CA ASN A 204 3.04 13.21 -1.13
C ASN A 204 2.20 14.18 -0.29
N GLU A 205 1.18 14.83 -0.86
CA GLU A 205 0.24 15.67 -0.09
C GLU A 205 -0.51 14.86 0.98
N ILE A 206 -0.92 13.62 0.65
CA ILE A 206 -1.56 12.71 1.60
C ILE A 206 -0.59 12.32 2.71
N ILE A 207 0.64 11.93 2.37
CA ILE A 207 1.70 11.58 3.33
C ILE A 207 2.01 12.77 4.25
N ASP A 208 2.18 13.97 3.69
CA ASP A 208 2.47 15.18 4.45
C ASP A 208 1.36 15.48 5.48
N LYS A 209 0.09 15.29 5.07
CA LYS A 209 -1.06 15.44 5.96
C LYS A 209 -1.07 14.38 7.08
N LEU A 210 -0.88 13.10 6.74
CA LEU A 210 -0.90 12.01 7.71
C LEU A 210 0.18 12.17 8.79
N ILE A 211 1.39 12.63 8.41
CA ILE A 211 2.48 12.87 9.37
C ILE A 211 2.22 14.13 10.21
N ALA A 212 1.57 15.17 9.65
CA ALA A 212 1.27 16.40 10.38
C ALA A 212 0.19 16.19 11.45
N ASP A 213 -0.78 15.31 11.19
CA ASP A 213 -1.88 15.00 12.12
C ASP A 213 -1.42 14.22 13.37
N GLU A 214 -0.17 13.66 13.36
CA GLU A 214 0.44 12.96 14.49
C GLU A 214 1.37 13.84 15.35
N ASN A 215 1.65 15.08 14.94
CA ASN A 215 2.47 16.06 15.65
C ASN A 215 1.61 17.18 16.24
#